data_9369bc6302602f9e332f040ddef6ec64
#
_entry.id   9369bc6302602f9e332f040ddef6ec64
#
_cell.length_a   1.000
_cell.length_b   1.000
_cell.length_c   1.000
_cell.angle_alpha   90.00
_cell.angle_beta   90.00
_cell.angle_gamma   90.00
#
_symmetry.space_group_name_H-M   'P 1'
#
loop_
_entity.id
_entity.type
_entity.pdbx_description
1 polymer ?
#
loop_
_entity_poly.entity_id
_entity_poly.type
_entity_poly.pdbx_seq_one_letter_code
_entity_poly.pdbx_strand_id
1 'polypeptide(L)'
;MNKFKCLFFSGLMAVMPACMNGQQTSSEDSSKPRVIITCDPELDDLNSLIRFLLFSTDFRVEGLIYASSQFHWKGDGHGTKWYVPGREYSRNGIDYGPMESWRWDPEERFIDDAVEAYEEVYPNLRVHDPSYPTPEYLKSKIRIGNIEFDGDISKDTPGSELIKAVLLDDCTDPVFINAWGGASTIARALKSIQDIYEHTDAWKGIREKIIKKVVLSLSDHQKGKEPL
;
A
#
# COMPACT_ATOMS: atom_id res chain seq x y z
N MET A 1 -19.23 65.93 -32.87
CA MET A 1 -18.53 65.48 -31.65
C MET A 1 -19.20 64.17 -31.21
N ASN A 2 -18.71 63.04 -31.79
CA ASN A 2 -19.24 61.72 -31.48
C ASN A 2 -18.24 60.97 -30.60
N LYS A 3 -18.70 60.57 -29.44
CA LYS A 3 -17.93 59.74 -28.50
C LYS A 3 -18.14 58.26 -28.84
N PHE A 4 -17.09 57.61 -29.33
CA PHE A 4 -17.06 56.15 -29.47
C PHE A 4 -16.82 55.52 -28.08
N LYS A 5 -17.71 54.69 -27.62
CA LYS A 5 -17.52 53.80 -26.47
C LYS A 5 -16.96 52.46 -27.00
N CYS A 6 -15.70 52.15 -26.67
CA CYS A 6 -15.15 50.84 -26.82
C CYS A 6 -15.69 49.93 -25.70
N LEU A 7 -16.45 48.90 -26.07
CA LEU A 7 -16.77 47.75 -25.22
C LEU A 7 -15.60 46.75 -25.26
N PHE A 8 -14.95 46.58 -24.14
CA PHE A 8 -14.01 45.46 -23.95
C PHE A 8 -14.82 44.21 -23.60
N PHE A 9 -14.88 43.24 -24.51
CA PHE A 9 -15.36 41.89 -24.23
C PHE A 9 -14.21 41.10 -23.58
N SER A 10 -14.29 40.90 -22.24
CA SER A 10 -13.38 40.05 -21.50
C SER A 10 -13.83 38.62 -21.71
N GLY A 11 -13.19 37.90 -22.63
CA GLY A 11 -13.40 36.47 -22.86
C GLY A 11 -12.83 35.67 -21.69
N LEU A 12 -13.71 35.13 -20.84
CA LEU A 12 -13.35 34.17 -19.81
C LEU A 12 -13.02 32.83 -20.50
N MET A 13 -11.74 32.56 -20.72
CA MET A 13 -11.24 31.28 -21.18
C MET A 13 -11.42 30.26 -20.03
N ALA A 14 -12.48 29.44 -20.12
CA ALA A 14 -12.63 28.27 -19.26
C ALA A 14 -11.52 27.27 -19.62
N VAL A 15 -10.53 27.17 -18.76
CA VAL A 15 -9.55 26.07 -18.78
C VAL A 15 -10.27 24.82 -18.31
N MET A 16 -10.71 23.99 -19.26
CA MET A 16 -11.14 22.63 -18.93
C MET A 16 -9.93 21.85 -18.42
N PRO A 17 -10.02 21.18 -17.27
CA PRO A 17 -8.98 20.23 -16.89
C PRO A 17 -8.96 19.11 -17.94
N ALA A 18 -7.83 18.92 -18.59
CA ALA A 18 -7.58 17.76 -19.43
C ALA A 18 -7.75 16.53 -18.54
N CYS A 19 -8.74 15.70 -18.84
CA CYS A 19 -8.82 14.34 -18.32
C CYS A 19 -7.50 13.65 -18.72
N MET A 20 -6.64 13.40 -17.74
CA MET A 20 -5.48 12.53 -17.93
C MET A 20 -6.03 11.20 -18.44
N ASN A 21 -5.56 10.79 -19.60
CA ASN A 21 -5.83 9.50 -20.20
C ASN A 21 -5.61 8.41 -19.15
N GLY A 22 -6.71 7.83 -18.66
CA GLY A 22 -6.65 6.53 -18.05
C GLY A 22 -6.08 5.57 -19.09
N GLN A 23 -4.94 4.95 -18.80
CA GLN A 23 -4.48 3.81 -19.58
C GLN A 23 -5.66 2.85 -19.69
N GLN A 24 -6.09 2.55 -20.91
CA GLN A 24 -7.08 1.53 -21.19
C GLN A 24 -6.49 0.21 -20.69
N THR A 25 -6.94 -0.23 -19.51
CA THR A 25 -6.71 -1.60 -19.08
C THR A 25 -7.38 -2.50 -20.09
N SER A 26 -6.63 -3.46 -20.66
CA SER A 26 -7.20 -4.43 -21.59
C SER A 26 -8.31 -5.22 -20.87
N SER A 27 -9.30 -5.72 -21.61
CA SER A 27 -10.42 -6.50 -21.04
C SER A 27 -9.95 -7.73 -20.25
N GLU A 28 -8.76 -8.25 -20.55
CA GLU A 28 -8.13 -9.36 -19.84
C GLU A 28 -7.63 -8.96 -18.44
N ASP A 29 -7.17 -7.73 -18.27
CA ASP A 29 -6.70 -7.22 -16.98
C ASP A 29 -7.85 -7.01 -15.97
N SER A 30 -9.06 -6.73 -16.46
CA SER A 30 -10.25 -6.57 -15.61
C SER A 30 -10.77 -7.87 -15.00
N SER A 31 -10.35 -9.04 -15.48
CA SER A 31 -10.76 -10.35 -14.96
C SER A 31 -9.85 -10.88 -13.85
N LYS A 32 -8.66 -10.30 -13.69
CA LYS A 32 -7.67 -10.77 -12.70
C LYS A 32 -7.98 -10.23 -11.30
N PRO A 33 -7.80 -11.06 -10.24
CA PRO A 33 -7.93 -10.60 -8.86
C PRO A 33 -7.03 -9.39 -8.58
N ARG A 34 -7.56 -8.37 -7.93
CA ARG A 34 -6.82 -7.19 -7.46
C ARG A 34 -6.08 -7.53 -6.18
N VAL A 35 -4.77 -7.32 -6.13
CA VAL A 35 -3.95 -7.72 -4.99
C VAL A 35 -3.09 -6.58 -4.48
N ILE A 36 -3.08 -6.40 -3.16
CA ILE A 36 -2.15 -5.55 -2.43
C ILE A 36 -1.36 -6.45 -1.48
N ILE A 37 -0.04 -6.30 -1.47
CA ILE A 37 0.86 -6.97 -0.53
C ILE A 37 1.44 -5.92 0.41
N THR A 38 1.42 -6.18 1.73
CA THR A 38 2.22 -5.45 2.71
C THR A 38 3.23 -6.40 3.33
N CYS A 39 4.51 -6.05 3.32
CA CYS A 39 5.61 -6.90 3.77
C CYS A 39 6.65 -6.10 4.55
N ASP A 40 7.36 -6.79 5.46
CA ASP A 40 8.51 -6.29 6.19
C ASP A 40 9.80 -6.99 5.71
N PRO A 41 11.01 -6.54 6.11
CA PRO A 41 12.25 -7.08 5.60
C PRO A 41 12.61 -8.45 6.24
N GLU A 42 11.63 -9.34 6.37
CA GLU A 42 11.86 -10.70 6.83
C GLU A 42 12.14 -11.64 5.64
N LEU A 43 12.96 -12.67 5.85
CA LEU A 43 13.41 -13.57 4.78
C LEU A 43 12.25 -14.31 4.10
N ASP A 44 11.23 -14.69 4.84
CA ASP A 44 10.05 -15.37 4.31
C ASP A 44 9.17 -14.42 3.48
N ASP A 45 9.06 -13.15 3.87
CA ASP A 45 8.37 -12.11 3.10
C ASP A 45 9.09 -11.88 1.77
N LEU A 46 10.42 -11.77 1.77
CA LEU A 46 11.22 -11.61 0.54
C LEU A 46 11.04 -12.82 -0.39
N ASN A 47 11.13 -14.04 0.14
CA ASN A 47 10.94 -15.25 -0.65
C ASN A 47 9.51 -15.33 -1.22
N SER A 48 8.53 -14.92 -0.45
CA SER A 48 7.13 -14.86 -0.87
C SER A 48 6.92 -13.81 -1.96
N LEU A 49 7.57 -12.65 -1.84
CA LEU A 49 7.51 -11.57 -2.83
C LEU A 49 8.12 -12.00 -4.16
N ILE A 50 9.29 -12.61 -4.16
CA ILE A 50 9.92 -13.14 -5.39
C ILE A 50 8.97 -14.13 -6.08
N ARG A 51 8.41 -15.06 -5.31
CA ARG A 51 7.43 -16.01 -5.86
C ARG A 51 6.19 -15.31 -6.39
N PHE A 52 5.66 -14.32 -5.67
CA PHE A 52 4.50 -13.53 -6.10
C PHE A 52 4.76 -12.81 -7.44
N LEU A 53 5.95 -12.21 -7.61
CA LEU A 53 6.32 -11.57 -8.86
C LEU A 53 6.38 -12.55 -10.04
N LEU A 54 6.83 -13.79 -9.82
CA LEU A 54 6.83 -14.84 -10.84
C LEU A 54 5.43 -15.36 -11.21
N PHE A 55 4.42 -15.17 -10.33
CA PHE A 55 3.01 -15.48 -10.59
C PHE A 55 2.18 -14.23 -10.91
N SER A 56 2.81 -13.09 -11.19
CA SER A 56 2.11 -11.81 -11.38
C SER A 56 1.24 -11.76 -12.66
N THR A 57 1.34 -12.75 -13.53
CA THR A 57 0.41 -12.95 -14.66
C THR A 57 -1.01 -13.28 -14.20
N ASP A 58 -1.19 -13.83 -12.98
CA ASP A 58 -2.48 -14.25 -12.45
C ASP A 58 -3.21 -13.13 -11.69
N PHE A 59 -2.53 -12.00 -11.43
CA PHE A 59 -3.03 -10.94 -10.56
C PHE A 59 -2.95 -9.56 -11.23
N ARG A 60 -3.84 -8.65 -10.78
CA ARG A 60 -3.67 -7.22 -10.98
C ARG A 60 -3.04 -6.63 -9.72
N VAL A 61 -1.74 -6.34 -9.79
CA VAL A 61 -0.98 -5.80 -8.66
C VAL A 61 -1.38 -4.35 -8.43
N GLU A 62 -2.04 -4.06 -7.31
CA GLU A 62 -2.46 -2.71 -6.94
C GLU A 62 -1.49 -2.02 -5.99
N GLY A 63 -0.72 -2.79 -5.22
CA GLY A 63 0.27 -2.23 -4.30
C GLY A 63 1.29 -3.26 -3.82
N LEU A 64 2.54 -2.81 -3.70
CA LEU A 64 3.65 -3.48 -3.04
C LEU A 64 4.14 -2.53 -1.94
N ILE A 65 3.85 -2.84 -0.68
CA ILE A 65 3.91 -1.84 0.38
C ILE A 65 4.85 -2.31 1.49
N TYR A 66 5.87 -1.50 1.78
CA TYR A 66 6.70 -1.67 2.97
C TYR A 66 5.85 -1.47 4.22
N ALA A 67 5.88 -2.42 5.14
CA ALA A 67 5.17 -2.37 6.42
C ALA A 67 6.09 -2.79 7.56
N SER A 68 5.80 -2.35 8.77
CA SER A 68 6.45 -2.83 9.97
C SER A 68 5.72 -4.03 10.56
N SER A 69 6.41 -4.82 11.37
CA SER A 69 5.83 -5.83 12.26
C SER A 69 6.50 -5.79 13.63
N GLN A 70 6.09 -6.70 14.53
CA GLN A 70 6.81 -6.89 15.79
C GLN A 70 8.24 -7.40 15.59
N PHE A 71 8.56 -7.92 14.40
CA PHE A 71 9.87 -8.49 14.08
C PHE A 71 10.80 -7.47 13.43
N HIS A 72 10.24 -6.48 12.74
CA HIS A 72 10.99 -5.49 11.97
C HIS A 72 10.30 -4.13 11.97
N TRP A 73 11.01 -3.07 12.37
CA TRP A 73 10.54 -1.69 12.26
C TRP A 73 11.71 -0.71 12.22
N LYS A 74 11.56 0.36 11.44
CA LYS A 74 12.65 1.28 11.06
C LYS A 74 12.99 2.29 12.14
N GLY A 75 12.02 2.73 12.95
CA GLY A 75 12.14 3.92 13.80
C GLY A 75 11.81 5.21 13.04
N ASP A 76 11.70 6.31 13.77
CA ASP A 76 11.34 7.63 13.25
C ASP A 76 12.54 8.45 12.74
N GLY A 77 13.77 7.96 12.94
CA GLY A 77 15.00 8.66 12.58
C GLY A 77 15.33 9.87 13.47
N HIS A 78 14.60 10.07 14.57
CA HIS A 78 14.77 11.18 15.50
C HIS A 78 15.30 10.75 16.88
N GLY A 79 15.68 9.48 17.01
CA GLY A 79 16.19 8.92 18.28
C GLY A 79 15.10 8.58 19.29
N THR A 80 13.84 8.55 18.87
CA THR A 80 12.74 8.12 19.73
C THR A 80 12.92 6.63 20.06
N LYS A 81 12.93 6.32 21.36
CA LYS A 81 13.02 4.93 21.83
C LYS A 81 11.64 4.40 22.12
N TRP A 82 11.37 3.22 21.58
CA TRP A 82 10.09 2.58 21.67
C TRP A 82 10.20 1.19 22.29
N TYR A 83 9.17 0.77 23.02
CA TYR A 83 9.15 -0.50 23.71
C TYR A 83 7.72 -0.98 23.95
N VAL A 84 7.45 -2.23 23.61
CA VAL A 84 6.19 -2.90 23.92
C VAL A 84 6.48 -4.25 24.56
N PRO A 85 6.05 -4.48 25.81
CA PRO A 85 6.20 -5.77 26.47
C PRO A 85 5.55 -6.92 25.70
N GLY A 86 6.20 -8.08 25.66
CA GLY A 86 5.70 -9.29 25.03
C GLY A 86 5.94 -9.36 23.51
N ARG A 87 6.57 -8.37 22.92
CA ARG A 87 7.04 -8.40 21.52
C ARG A 87 8.34 -9.18 21.39
N GLU A 88 8.81 -9.42 20.16
CA GLU A 88 10.02 -10.19 19.86
C GLU A 88 11.23 -9.71 20.67
N TYR A 89 11.42 -8.40 20.78
CA TYR A 89 12.52 -7.75 21.49
C TYR A 89 12.37 -7.74 23.02
N SER A 90 11.30 -8.28 23.57
CA SER A 90 11.00 -8.27 25.01
C SER A 90 10.28 -9.52 25.53
N ARG A 91 10.49 -10.70 24.92
CA ARG A 91 9.84 -11.96 25.32
C ARG A 91 10.84 -13.12 25.43
N ASN A 92 10.39 -14.23 25.98
CA ASN A 92 11.16 -15.48 26.11
C ASN A 92 12.49 -15.31 26.88
N GLY A 93 12.50 -14.44 27.89
CA GLY A 93 13.69 -14.17 28.68
C GLY A 93 14.70 -13.23 28.02
N ILE A 94 14.36 -12.67 26.88
CA ILE A 94 15.14 -11.64 26.19
C ILE A 94 14.46 -10.30 26.45
N ASP A 95 15.23 -9.29 26.85
CA ASP A 95 14.77 -7.93 27.00
C ASP A 95 15.89 -6.98 26.56
N TYR A 96 15.73 -6.42 25.36
CA TYR A 96 16.68 -5.43 24.83
C TYR A 96 16.35 -4.01 25.28
N GLY A 97 15.25 -3.82 26.03
CA GLY A 97 14.76 -2.51 26.45
C GLY A 97 14.24 -1.65 25.30
N PRO A 98 14.06 -0.34 25.54
CA PRO A 98 13.62 0.59 24.50
C PRO A 98 14.64 0.77 23.38
N MET A 99 14.19 0.58 22.15
CA MET A 99 15.02 0.58 20.92
C MET A 99 14.59 1.72 19.99
N GLU A 100 15.53 2.25 19.21
CA GLU A 100 15.25 3.26 18.16
C GLU A 100 14.79 2.62 16.84
N SER A 101 15.18 1.38 16.58
CA SER A 101 14.79 0.55 15.45
C SER A 101 14.92 -0.92 15.82
N TRP A 102 14.30 -1.82 15.08
CA TRP A 102 14.42 -3.25 15.32
C TRP A 102 14.59 -4.02 14.02
N ARG A 103 15.77 -4.64 13.82
CA ARG A 103 16.11 -5.47 12.66
C ARG A 103 15.76 -4.85 11.30
N TRP A 104 15.91 -3.53 11.18
CA TRP A 104 15.65 -2.78 9.95
C TRP A 104 16.94 -2.09 9.51
N ASP A 105 17.42 -2.38 8.30
CA ASP A 105 18.56 -1.67 7.73
C ASP A 105 18.13 -0.23 7.38
N PRO A 106 18.92 0.80 7.70
CA PRO A 106 18.61 2.17 7.30
C PRO A 106 18.38 2.34 5.79
N GLU A 107 19.08 1.54 4.97
CA GLU A 107 19.01 1.55 3.49
C GLU A 107 18.11 0.42 2.95
N GLU A 108 17.20 -0.12 3.77
CA GLU A 108 16.35 -1.25 3.39
C GLU A 108 15.51 -0.98 2.15
N ARG A 109 15.68 -1.82 1.14
CA ARG A 109 15.06 -1.68 -0.19
C ARG A 109 14.54 -3.01 -0.76
N PHE A 110 14.30 -4.01 0.04
CA PHE A 110 14.04 -5.38 -0.43
C PHE A 110 12.90 -5.50 -1.47
N ILE A 111 11.86 -4.63 -1.43
CA ILE A 111 10.81 -4.63 -2.46
C ILE A 111 11.35 -4.06 -3.76
N ASP A 112 12.09 -2.95 -3.69
CA ASP A 112 12.72 -2.35 -4.87
C ASP A 112 13.71 -3.32 -5.49
N ASP A 113 14.56 -3.95 -4.69
CA ASP A 113 15.58 -4.91 -5.15
C ASP A 113 14.94 -6.15 -5.80
N ALA A 114 13.84 -6.66 -5.24
CA ALA A 114 13.08 -7.75 -5.85
C ALA A 114 12.48 -7.37 -7.21
N VAL A 115 11.97 -6.15 -7.36
CA VAL A 115 11.43 -5.66 -8.63
C VAL A 115 12.55 -5.34 -9.62
N GLU A 116 13.71 -4.87 -9.17
CA GLU A 116 14.90 -4.70 -10.00
C GLU A 116 15.41 -6.06 -10.52
N ALA A 117 15.48 -7.09 -9.68
CA ALA A 117 15.81 -8.45 -10.11
C ALA A 117 14.77 -9.03 -11.10
N TYR A 118 13.49 -8.73 -10.90
CA TYR A 118 12.45 -9.08 -11.86
C TYR A 118 12.68 -8.39 -13.21
N GLU A 119 13.09 -7.12 -13.22
CA GLU A 119 13.39 -6.36 -14.45
C GLU A 119 14.49 -7.03 -15.28
N GLU A 120 15.54 -7.55 -14.62
CA GLU A 120 16.64 -8.25 -15.30
C GLU A 120 16.15 -9.50 -16.04
N VAL A 121 15.18 -10.23 -15.49
CA VAL A 121 14.66 -11.46 -16.08
C VAL A 121 13.39 -11.25 -16.94
N TYR A 122 12.80 -10.06 -16.89
CA TYR A 122 11.55 -9.73 -17.59
C TYR A 122 11.56 -10.03 -19.09
N PRO A 123 12.67 -9.77 -19.86
CA PRO A 123 12.73 -10.15 -21.28
C PRO A 123 12.50 -11.65 -21.50
N ASN A 124 12.96 -12.49 -20.59
CA ASN A 124 12.77 -13.95 -20.67
C ASN A 124 11.35 -14.35 -20.25
N LEU A 125 10.81 -13.73 -19.17
CA LEU A 125 9.45 -14.00 -18.71
C LEU A 125 8.42 -13.71 -19.80
N ARG A 126 8.55 -12.60 -20.53
CA ARG A 126 7.65 -12.22 -21.64
C ARG A 126 7.65 -13.19 -22.81
N VAL A 127 8.70 -13.97 -23.01
CA VAL A 127 8.73 -15.02 -24.04
C VAL A 127 7.79 -16.16 -23.69
N HIS A 128 7.64 -16.43 -22.37
CA HIS A 128 6.75 -17.49 -21.90
C HIS A 128 5.30 -17.02 -21.79
N ASP A 129 5.09 -15.78 -21.30
CA ASP A 129 3.75 -15.18 -21.19
C ASP A 129 3.84 -13.66 -21.38
N PRO A 130 3.27 -13.10 -22.47
CA PRO A 130 3.28 -11.66 -22.72
C PRO A 130 2.45 -10.85 -21.71
N SER A 131 1.64 -11.49 -20.86
CA SER A 131 0.81 -10.83 -19.84
C SER A 131 1.57 -10.49 -18.55
N TYR A 132 2.87 -10.83 -18.44
CA TYR A 132 3.69 -10.35 -17.34
C TYR A 132 3.66 -8.81 -17.26
N PRO A 133 3.37 -8.22 -16.07
CA PRO A 133 3.37 -6.78 -15.91
C PRO A 133 4.76 -6.20 -16.17
N THR A 134 4.80 -4.98 -16.72
CA THR A 134 6.10 -4.35 -16.97
C THR A 134 6.78 -3.97 -15.65
N PRO A 135 8.13 -3.95 -15.60
CA PRO A 135 8.87 -3.49 -14.43
C PRO A 135 8.47 -2.08 -13.98
N GLU A 136 8.23 -1.17 -14.93
CA GLU A 136 7.78 0.19 -14.65
C GLU A 136 6.41 0.21 -13.96
N TYR A 137 5.50 -0.67 -14.39
CA TYR A 137 4.21 -0.82 -13.73
C TYR A 137 4.39 -1.27 -12.28
N LEU A 138 5.19 -2.31 -12.03
CA LEU A 138 5.46 -2.81 -10.68
C LEU A 138 6.15 -1.76 -9.80
N LYS A 139 7.17 -1.06 -10.32
CA LYS A 139 7.83 0.06 -9.64
C LYS A 139 6.82 1.17 -9.27
N SER A 140 5.86 1.44 -10.14
CA SER A 140 4.81 2.42 -9.88
C SER A 140 3.87 2.04 -8.72
N LYS A 141 3.87 0.77 -8.29
CA LYS A 141 3.04 0.24 -7.20
C LYS A 141 3.76 0.19 -5.84
N ILE A 142 5.06 0.43 -5.79
CA ILE A 142 5.84 0.42 -4.55
C ILE A 142 5.51 1.65 -3.72
N ARG A 143 5.21 1.45 -2.43
CA ARG A 143 4.93 2.53 -1.47
C ARG A 143 5.51 2.22 -0.11
N ILE A 144 5.94 3.28 0.57
CA ILE A 144 6.29 3.21 1.99
C ILE A 144 5.00 3.31 2.81
N GLY A 145 4.78 2.33 3.67
CA GLY A 145 3.69 2.29 4.61
C GLY A 145 4.08 2.79 6.01
N ASN A 146 3.37 2.34 7.02
CA ASN A 146 3.68 2.65 8.42
C ASN A 146 4.80 1.70 8.89
N ILE A 147 6.05 2.19 8.84
CA ILE A 147 7.26 1.40 9.11
C ILE A 147 8.03 1.86 10.34
N GLU A 148 7.60 2.96 10.99
CA GLU A 148 8.36 3.55 12.08
C GLU A 148 8.34 2.69 13.34
N PHE A 149 7.17 2.17 13.70
CA PHE A 149 6.98 1.31 14.87
C PHE A 149 6.01 0.16 14.58
N ASP A 150 6.13 -0.92 15.33
CA ASP A 150 5.16 -2.00 15.33
C ASP A 150 3.80 -1.51 15.88
N GLY A 151 2.76 -1.63 15.09
CA GLY A 151 1.40 -1.21 15.46
C GLY A 151 1.13 0.29 15.38
N ASP A 152 2.08 1.12 14.92
CA ASP A 152 1.83 2.55 14.77
C ASP A 152 0.87 2.87 13.62
N ILE A 153 -0.24 3.53 13.95
CA ILE A 153 -1.26 4.02 13.01
C ILE A 153 -1.49 5.53 13.18
N SER A 154 -0.52 6.26 13.74
CA SER A 154 -0.68 7.66 14.13
C SER A 154 -0.84 8.62 12.94
N LYS A 155 -0.24 8.28 11.79
CA LYS A 155 -0.23 9.16 10.60
C LYS A 155 -0.47 8.39 9.30
N ASP A 156 -1.01 9.11 8.32
CA ASP A 156 -1.12 8.62 6.95
C ASP A 156 0.26 8.53 6.30
N THR A 157 0.42 7.53 5.45
CA THR A 157 1.64 7.25 4.69
C THR A 157 1.28 7.03 3.22
N PRO A 158 2.22 7.12 2.28
CA PRO A 158 1.94 6.81 0.87
C PRO A 158 1.31 5.42 0.67
N GLY A 159 1.67 4.43 1.51
CA GLY A 159 1.08 3.09 1.49
C GLY A 159 -0.36 3.07 1.99
N SER A 160 -0.66 3.72 3.11
CA SER A 160 -2.04 3.80 3.62
C SER A 160 -2.95 4.61 2.69
N GLU A 161 -2.44 5.67 2.07
CA GLU A 161 -3.17 6.45 1.07
C GLU A 161 -3.47 5.64 -0.20
N LEU A 162 -2.53 4.80 -0.67
CA LEU A 162 -2.78 3.91 -1.79
C LEU A 162 -3.90 2.91 -1.45
N ILE A 163 -3.83 2.25 -0.29
CA ILE A 163 -4.89 1.33 0.15
C ILE A 163 -6.22 2.07 0.22
N LYS A 164 -6.27 3.23 0.85
CA LYS A 164 -7.48 4.06 0.95
C LYS A 164 -8.07 4.39 -0.42
N ALA A 165 -7.24 4.81 -1.37
CA ALA A 165 -7.67 5.13 -2.73
C ALA A 165 -8.26 3.92 -3.44
N VAL A 166 -7.62 2.75 -3.35
CA VAL A 166 -8.11 1.50 -3.94
C VAL A 166 -9.42 1.03 -3.30
N LEU A 167 -9.59 1.20 -1.99
CA LEU A 167 -10.83 0.83 -1.30
C LEU A 167 -12.01 1.73 -1.66
N LEU A 168 -11.74 3.00 -1.93
CA LEU A 168 -12.76 4.00 -2.24
C LEU A 168 -13.05 4.15 -3.73
N ASP A 169 -12.23 3.58 -4.64
CA ASP A 169 -12.45 3.68 -6.08
C ASP A 169 -13.79 3.05 -6.52
N ASP A 170 -14.21 3.34 -7.73
CA ASP A 170 -15.51 2.90 -8.26
C ASP A 170 -15.51 1.45 -8.77
N CYS A 171 -14.35 0.78 -8.82
CA CYS A 171 -14.27 -0.62 -9.17
C CYS A 171 -14.90 -1.47 -8.07
N THR A 172 -15.84 -2.35 -8.45
CA THR A 172 -16.57 -3.22 -7.51
C THR A 172 -15.89 -4.56 -7.26
N ASP A 173 -14.83 -4.88 -8.03
CA ASP A 173 -14.11 -6.12 -7.92
C ASP A 173 -13.46 -6.25 -6.54
N PRO A 174 -13.44 -7.46 -5.96
CA PRO A 174 -12.76 -7.70 -4.71
C PRO A 174 -11.29 -7.31 -4.74
N VAL A 175 -10.79 -6.77 -3.64
CA VAL A 175 -9.38 -6.47 -3.41
C VAL A 175 -8.86 -7.39 -2.33
N PHE A 176 -7.90 -8.23 -2.69
CA PHE A 176 -7.21 -9.13 -1.78
C PHE A 176 -6.02 -8.40 -1.17
N ILE A 177 -6.07 -8.13 0.12
CA ILE A 177 -4.97 -7.50 0.85
C ILE A 177 -4.30 -8.57 1.70
N ASN A 178 -3.05 -8.88 1.36
CA ASN A 178 -2.25 -9.86 2.08
C ASN A 178 -1.23 -9.12 2.95
N ALA A 179 -1.39 -9.20 4.26
CA ALA A 179 -0.41 -8.71 5.22
C ALA A 179 0.56 -9.85 5.55
N TRP A 180 1.73 -9.83 4.94
CA TRP A 180 2.84 -10.72 5.28
C TRP A 180 3.65 -10.11 6.43
N GLY A 181 4.00 -8.82 6.35
CA GLY A 181 4.44 -8.00 7.47
C GLY A 181 3.28 -7.58 8.40
N GLY A 182 3.42 -6.51 9.20
CA GLY A 182 2.37 -6.04 10.10
C GLY A 182 1.16 -5.42 9.41
N ALA A 183 0.08 -5.31 10.17
CA ALA A 183 -1.19 -4.76 9.67
C ALA A 183 -1.33 -3.24 9.85
N SER A 184 -0.31 -2.54 10.36
CA SER A 184 -0.36 -1.11 10.72
C SER A 184 -0.83 -0.22 9.57
N THR A 185 -0.25 -0.42 8.38
CA THR A 185 -0.59 0.38 7.19
C THR A 185 -2.04 0.15 6.74
N ILE A 186 -2.52 -1.08 6.81
CA ILE A 186 -3.92 -1.43 6.48
C ILE A 186 -4.86 -0.81 7.51
N ALA A 187 -4.54 -0.95 8.80
CA ALA A 187 -5.32 -0.37 9.89
C ALA A 187 -5.36 1.17 9.79
N ARG A 188 -4.23 1.80 9.42
CA ARG A 188 -4.19 3.26 9.20
C ARG A 188 -5.09 3.69 8.04
N ALA A 189 -5.06 2.98 6.93
CA ALA A 189 -5.93 3.27 5.79
C ALA A 189 -7.42 3.21 6.19
N LEU A 190 -7.83 2.16 6.89
CA LEU A 190 -9.20 2.00 7.39
C LEU A 190 -9.56 3.08 8.41
N LYS A 191 -8.64 3.41 9.33
CA LYS A 191 -8.82 4.47 10.32
C LYS A 191 -8.97 5.84 9.64
N SER A 192 -8.15 6.13 8.63
CA SER A 192 -8.25 7.37 7.85
C SER A 192 -9.61 7.50 7.16
N ILE A 193 -10.12 6.41 6.56
CA ILE A 193 -11.46 6.40 5.98
C ILE A 193 -12.52 6.65 7.07
N GLN A 194 -12.42 6.00 8.22
CA GLN A 194 -13.31 6.21 9.35
C GLN A 194 -13.29 7.67 9.79
N ASP A 195 -12.13 8.27 10.01
CA ASP A 195 -11.96 9.65 10.46
C ASP A 195 -12.61 10.67 9.50
N ILE A 196 -12.60 10.37 8.19
CA ILE A 196 -13.19 11.25 7.17
C ILE A 196 -14.73 11.12 7.13
N TYR A 197 -15.26 9.90 7.25
CA TYR A 197 -16.65 9.63 6.90
C TYR A 197 -17.56 9.29 8.09
N GLU A 198 -17.06 8.89 9.26
CA GLU A 198 -17.84 8.34 10.38
C GLU A 198 -19.01 9.24 10.82
N HIS A 199 -18.83 10.56 10.72
CA HIS A 199 -19.85 11.54 11.12
C HIS A 199 -20.61 12.14 9.94
N THR A 200 -20.60 11.48 8.79
CA THR A 200 -21.30 11.91 7.58
C THR A 200 -22.41 10.94 7.20
N ASP A 201 -23.41 11.42 6.43
CA ASP A 201 -24.47 10.57 5.87
C ASP A 201 -23.92 9.46 4.94
N ALA A 202 -22.72 9.66 4.39
CA ALA A 202 -22.06 8.68 3.50
C ALA A 202 -21.51 7.45 4.24
N TRP A 203 -21.29 7.53 5.56
CA TRP A 203 -20.56 6.49 6.30
C TRP A 203 -21.13 5.09 6.12
N LYS A 204 -22.45 4.94 6.21
CA LYS A 204 -23.09 3.62 6.06
C LYS A 204 -22.76 3.00 4.69
N GLY A 205 -22.89 3.77 3.61
CA GLY A 205 -22.59 3.30 2.25
C GLY A 205 -21.12 2.99 2.04
N ILE A 206 -20.22 3.84 2.55
CA ILE A 206 -18.77 3.64 2.48
C ILE A 206 -18.37 2.35 3.22
N ARG A 207 -18.86 2.16 4.44
CA ARG A 207 -18.59 0.98 5.24
C ARG A 207 -19.08 -0.32 4.55
N GLU A 208 -20.29 -0.30 4.00
CA GLU A 208 -20.85 -1.44 3.26
C GLU A 208 -20.03 -1.74 1.99
N LYS A 209 -19.60 -0.69 1.26
CA LYS A 209 -18.72 -0.81 0.08
C LYS A 209 -17.41 -1.53 0.45
N ILE A 210 -16.75 -1.07 1.52
CA ILE A 210 -15.46 -1.65 1.97
C ILE A 210 -15.64 -3.11 2.40
N ILE A 211 -16.65 -3.41 3.22
CA ILE A 211 -16.90 -4.79 3.70
C ILE A 211 -17.12 -5.77 2.53
N LYS A 212 -17.80 -5.33 1.48
CA LYS A 212 -18.04 -6.17 0.30
C LYS A 212 -16.80 -6.33 -0.60
N LYS A 213 -15.91 -5.33 -0.58
CA LYS A 213 -14.79 -5.23 -1.50
C LYS A 213 -13.51 -5.87 -0.96
N VAL A 214 -13.28 -5.85 0.35
CA VAL A 214 -12.04 -6.29 0.97
C VAL A 214 -12.06 -7.77 1.31
N VAL A 215 -11.02 -8.48 0.88
CA VAL A 215 -10.65 -9.80 1.37
C VAL A 215 -9.28 -9.68 2.04
N LEU A 216 -9.25 -9.74 3.36
CA LEU A 216 -8.04 -9.57 4.15
C LEU A 216 -7.46 -10.93 4.56
N SER A 217 -6.19 -11.17 4.25
CA SER A 217 -5.40 -12.30 4.71
C SER A 217 -4.28 -11.79 5.63
N LEU A 218 -4.22 -12.32 6.84
CA LEU A 218 -3.17 -12.03 7.83
C LEU A 218 -2.40 -13.31 8.10
N SER A 219 -1.06 -13.22 8.19
CA SER A 219 -0.25 -14.33 8.64
C SER A 219 -0.54 -14.66 10.12
N ASP A 220 -0.33 -15.91 10.54
CA ASP A 220 -0.63 -16.33 11.92
C ASP A 220 0.18 -15.60 13.00
N HIS A 221 1.37 -15.12 12.65
CA HIS A 221 2.22 -14.33 13.55
C HIS A 221 1.64 -12.95 13.87
N GLN A 222 0.68 -12.49 13.07
CA GLN A 222 0.06 -11.16 13.16
C GLN A 222 -1.32 -11.18 13.83
N LYS A 223 -1.89 -12.36 13.99
CA LYS A 223 -3.06 -12.53 14.84
C LYS A 223 -2.62 -12.24 16.27
N GLY A 224 -2.97 -11.07 16.77
CA GLY A 224 -2.82 -10.79 18.20
C GLY A 224 -3.39 -11.95 18.98
N LYS A 225 -2.71 -12.45 20.01
CA LYS A 225 -3.30 -13.43 20.90
C LYS A 225 -4.61 -12.83 21.40
N GLU A 226 -5.74 -13.48 21.08
CA GLU A 226 -6.98 -13.18 21.75
C GLU A 226 -6.74 -13.24 23.26
N PRO A 227 -7.20 -12.25 24.04
CA PRO A 227 -7.16 -12.38 25.49
C PRO A 227 -7.96 -13.60 25.88
N LEU A 228 -7.32 -14.54 26.56
CA LEU A 228 -7.95 -15.68 27.22
C LEU A 228 -8.91 -15.19 28.29
#